data_37aca4840dce4a60087f01046b077200
#
_entry.id   37aca4840dce4a60087f01046b077200
#
_cell.length_a   1.000
_cell.length_b   1.000
_cell.length_c   1.000
_cell.angle_alpha   90.00
_cell.angle_beta   90.00
_cell.angle_gamma   90.00
#
_symmetry.space_group_name_H-M   'P 1'
#
loop_
_entity.id
_entity.type
_entity.pdbx_description
1 polymer ?
#
loop_
_entity_poly.entity_id
_entity_poly.type
_entity_poly.pdbx_seq_one_letter_code
_entity_poly.pdbx_strand_id
1 'polypeptide(L)'
;MDFRKFRKYLSDKFRVRKAFLFIGYIKQNEKLYTSLKSFGYQVVFKPTVSDSEGKSKGNVDAELVLYSSAIEYSNYDQAIIVSGDGDFFCLVDFLRKRRKLKGIIIPNRYSESSMLKDFGEYKTFINREKEKLEFKPTKMGGVAI
;
A
#
# COMPACT_ATOMS: atom_id res chain seq x y z
N MET A 1 -11.46 6.66 -2.82
CA MET A 1 -10.20 7.33 -2.42
C MET A 1 -9.81 8.35 -3.46
N ASP A 2 -9.46 9.51 -3.01
CA ASP A 2 -8.82 10.48 -3.90
C ASP A 2 -7.31 10.23 -3.88
N PHE A 3 -6.82 9.47 -4.82
CA PHE A 3 -5.40 9.10 -4.90
C PHE A 3 -4.48 10.30 -5.12
N ARG A 4 -4.98 11.31 -5.81
CA ARG A 4 -4.21 12.55 -6.03
C ARG A 4 -3.95 13.27 -4.71
N LYS A 5 -4.99 13.45 -3.91
CA LYS A 5 -4.87 14.06 -2.59
C LYS A 5 -4.02 13.22 -1.65
N PHE A 6 -4.18 11.91 -1.71
CA PHE A 6 -3.39 11.00 -0.88
C PHE A 6 -1.90 11.08 -1.22
N ARG A 7 -1.55 11.13 -2.51
CA ARG A 7 -0.15 11.30 -2.91
C ARG A 7 0.43 12.60 -2.37
N LYS A 8 -0.33 13.68 -2.45
CA LYS A 8 0.07 14.97 -1.90
C LYS A 8 0.23 14.91 -0.38
N TYR A 9 -0.70 14.26 0.29
CA TYR A 9 -0.64 14.08 1.74
C TYR A 9 0.64 13.33 2.17
N LEU A 10 1.00 12.29 1.47
CA LEU A 10 2.23 11.55 1.75
C LEU A 10 3.48 12.45 1.58
N SER A 11 3.49 13.25 0.55
CA SER A 11 4.59 14.18 0.29
C SER A 11 4.68 15.26 1.37
N ASP A 12 3.57 15.88 1.72
CA ASP A 12 3.52 17.02 2.64
C ASP A 12 3.79 16.61 4.08
N LYS A 13 3.19 15.50 4.53
CA LYS A 13 3.29 15.07 5.91
C LYS A 13 4.53 14.21 6.20
N PHE A 14 4.88 13.34 5.29
CA PHE A 14 5.94 12.35 5.50
C PHE A 14 7.16 12.53 4.61
N ARG A 15 7.17 13.51 3.74
CA ARG A 15 8.24 13.78 2.77
C ARG A 15 8.55 12.58 1.89
N VAL A 16 7.51 11.88 1.47
CA VAL A 16 7.63 10.72 0.60
C VAL A 16 8.12 11.14 -0.79
N ARG A 17 9.14 10.47 -1.29
CA ARG A 17 9.70 10.71 -2.63
C ARG A 17 9.09 9.78 -3.67
N LYS A 18 8.90 8.51 -3.31
CA LYS A 18 8.34 7.50 -4.20
C LYS A 18 7.18 6.80 -3.51
N ALA A 19 6.10 6.62 -4.22
CA ALA A 19 4.93 5.89 -3.75
C ALA A 19 4.63 4.78 -4.74
N PHE A 20 4.69 3.55 -4.28
CA PHE A 20 4.41 2.36 -5.07
C PHE A 20 3.00 1.88 -4.79
N LEU A 21 2.29 1.54 -5.85
CA LEU A 21 1.01 0.86 -5.76
C LEU A 21 1.13 -0.50 -6.43
N PHE A 22 0.79 -1.53 -5.69
CA PHE A 22 0.80 -2.91 -6.16
C PHE A 22 -0.63 -3.31 -6.47
N ILE A 23 -0.89 -3.62 -7.71
CA ILE A 23 -2.26 -3.79 -8.22
C ILE A 23 -2.33 -5.04 -9.07
N GLY A 24 -3.38 -5.87 -8.85
CA GLY A 24 -3.73 -6.90 -9.80
C GLY A 24 -4.21 -6.26 -11.10
N TYR A 25 -3.62 -6.61 -12.22
CA TYR A 25 -3.95 -6.00 -13.50
C TYR A 25 -5.36 -6.40 -13.98
N ILE A 26 -6.18 -5.41 -14.30
CA ILE A 26 -7.50 -5.58 -14.88
C ILE A 26 -7.60 -4.66 -16.10
N LYS A 27 -7.80 -5.23 -17.27
CA LYS A 27 -7.79 -4.49 -18.53
C LYS A 27 -8.79 -3.31 -18.56
N GLN A 28 -9.95 -3.48 -17.95
CA GLN A 28 -10.98 -2.45 -17.91
C GLN A 28 -10.57 -1.20 -17.11
N ASN A 29 -9.52 -1.30 -16.31
CA ASN A 29 -9.07 -0.23 -15.42
C ASN A 29 -7.86 0.55 -15.96
N GLU A 30 -7.52 0.44 -17.24
CA GLU A 30 -6.35 1.11 -17.80
C GLU A 30 -6.37 2.62 -17.63
N LYS A 31 -7.55 3.24 -17.72
CA LYS A 31 -7.68 4.70 -17.49
C LYS A 31 -7.31 5.08 -16.06
N LEU A 32 -7.71 4.25 -15.10
CA LEU A 32 -7.33 4.44 -13.70
C LEU A 32 -5.81 4.35 -13.55
N TYR A 33 -5.19 3.36 -14.14
CA TYR A 33 -3.73 3.18 -14.02
C TYR A 33 -2.96 4.35 -14.63
N THR A 34 -3.41 4.87 -15.76
CA THR A 34 -2.82 6.06 -16.37
C THR A 34 -2.94 7.26 -15.43
N SER A 35 -4.10 7.45 -14.80
CA SER A 35 -4.31 8.52 -13.83
C SER A 35 -3.38 8.38 -12.62
N LEU A 36 -3.25 7.17 -12.07
CA LEU A 36 -2.38 6.92 -10.93
C LEU A 36 -0.93 7.28 -11.23
N LYS A 37 -0.44 6.90 -12.40
CA LYS A 37 0.91 7.28 -12.85
C LYS A 37 1.06 8.80 -12.96
N SER A 38 0.03 9.48 -13.47
CA SER A 38 0.06 10.94 -13.60
C SER A 38 0.08 11.64 -12.24
N PHE A 39 -0.47 11.02 -11.19
CA PHE A 39 -0.44 11.57 -9.84
C PHE A 39 0.90 11.35 -9.12
N GLY A 40 1.82 10.61 -9.73
CA GLY A 40 3.14 10.38 -9.18
C GLY A 40 3.34 9.03 -8.52
N TYR A 41 2.45 8.05 -8.76
CA TYR A 41 2.64 6.69 -8.27
C TYR A 41 3.43 5.87 -9.27
N GLN A 42 4.28 4.99 -8.74
CA GLN A 42 4.83 3.89 -9.50
C GLN A 42 3.91 2.69 -9.33
N VAL A 43 3.32 2.24 -10.43
CA VAL A 43 2.35 1.17 -10.41
C VAL A 43 3.04 -0.14 -10.78
N VAL A 44 2.98 -1.10 -9.89
CA VAL A 44 3.52 -2.44 -10.09
C VAL A 44 2.35 -3.40 -10.28
N PHE A 45 2.27 -4.01 -11.44
CA PHE A 45 1.18 -4.90 -11.79
C PHE A 45 1.55 -6.35 -11.50
N LYS A 46 0.57 -7.06 -10.93
CA LYS A 46 0.60 -8.50 -10.87
C LYS A 46 -0.39 -9.03 -11.91
N PRO A 47 0.03 -9.97 -12.77
CA PRO A 47 -0.90 -10.64 -13.68
C PRO A 47 -2.01 -11.31 -12.87
N THR A 48 -3.26 -11.08 -13.24
CA THR A 48 -4.40 -11.74 -12.64
C THR A 48 -4.80 -12.95 -13.45
N VAL A 49 -5.26 -13.98 -12.76
CA VAL A 49 -5.78 -15.19 -13.38
C VAL A 49 -7.26 -15.27 -13.04
N SER A 50 -8.10 -15.51 -14.05
CA SER A 50 -9.52 -15.77 -13.82
C SER A 50 -9.69 -17.18 -13.25
N ASP A 51 -10.53 -17.30 -12.22
CA ASP A 51 -10.91 -18.61 -11.71
C ASP A 51 -11.98 -19.24 -12.60
N SER A 52 -12.47 -20.44 -12.23
CA SER A 52 -13.49 -21.16 -12.96
C SER A 52 -14.83 -20.43 -13.05
N GLU A 53 -15.05 -19.44 -12.22
CA GLU A 53 -16.26 -18.60 -12.19
C GLU A 53 -16.03 -17.26 -12.91
N GLY A 54 -14.89 -17.04 -13.53
CA GLY A 54 -14.55 -15.81 -14.21
C GLY A 54 -14.08 -14.68 -13.30
N LYS A 55 -13.86 -14.96 -12.02
CA LYS A 55 -13.36 -13.95 -11.07
C LYS A 55 -11.85 -13.86 -11.14
N SER A 56 -11.35 -12.63 -11.20
CA SER A 56 -9.91 -12.40 -11.17
C SER A 56 -9.35 -12.70 -9.78
N LYS A 57 -8.31 -13.52 -9.73
CA LYS A 57 -7.53 -13.75 -8.53
C LYS A 57 -6.22 -12.98 -8.62
N GLY A 58 -5.98 -12.10 -7.67
CA GLY A 58 -4.73 -11.37 -7.60
C GLY A 58 -4.46 -10.95 -6.16
N ASN A 59 -3.52 -11.61 -5.51
CA ASN A 59 -2.98 -11.17 -4.23
C ASN A 59 -1.62 -10.53 -4.50
N VAL A 60 -1.51 -9.25 -4.14
CA VAL A 60 -0.29 -8.47 -4.40
C VAL A 60 0.66 -8.43 -3.20
N ASP A 61 0.38 -9.19 -2.15
CA ASP A 61 1.17 -9.17 -0.93
C ASP A 61 2.61 -9.61 -1.18
N ALA A 62 2.81 -10.62 -2.01
CA ALA A 62 4.15 -11.11 -2.34
C ALA A 62 4.99 -10.06 -3.04
N GLU A 63 4.42 -9.34 -4.00
CA GLU A 63 5.11 -8.26 -4.72
C GLU A 63 5.45 -7.11 -3.79
N LEU A 64 4.53 -6.72 -2.92
CA LEU A 64 4.77 -5.65 -1.95
C LEU A 64 5.92 -6.01 -1.02
N VAL A 65 5.93 -7.23 -0.48
CA VAL A 65 6.99 -7.70 0.42
C VAL A 65 8.32 -7.80 -0.32
N LEU A 66 8.32 -8.33 -1.54
CA LEU A 66 9.53 -8.48 -2.34
C LEU A 66 10.17 -7.12 -2.66
N TYR A 67 9.38 -6.15 -3.10
CA TYR A 67 9.90 -4.81 -3.39
C TYR A 67 10.45 -4.14 -2.14
N SER A 68 9.71 -4.20 -1.04
CA SER A 68 10.09 -3.52 0.20
C SER A 68 11.32 -4.13 0.87
N SER A 69 11.48 -5.45 0.79
CA SER A 69 12.52 -6.17 1.52
C SER A 69 13.74 -6.55 0.68
N ALA A 70 13.64 -6.49 -0.66
CA ALA A 70 14.72 -6.89 -1.54
C ALA A 70 14.96 -5.87 -2.67
N ILE A 71 13.99 -5.69 -3.58
CA ILE A 71 14.22 -4.93 -4.81
C ILE A 71 14.56 -3.46 -4.52
N GLU A 72 13.78 -2.80 -3.67
CA GLU A 72 13.96 -1.37 -3.34
C GLU A 72 14.64 -1.15 -2.00
N TYR A 73 14.97 -2.20 -1.27
CA TYR A 73 15.45 -2.12 0.11
C TYR A 73 16.65 -1.18 0.30
N SER A 74 17.63 -1.24 -0.58
CA SER A 74 18.82 -0.39 -0.50
C SER A 74 18.60 1.02 -1.05
N ASN A 75 17.46 1.28 -1.66
CA ASN A 75 17.16 2.57 -2.30
C ASN A 75 16.38 3.53 -1.40
N TYR A 76 16.05 3.13 -0.18
CA TYR A 76 15.34 4.01 0.75
C TYR A 76 15.90 3.91 2.17
N ASP A 77 15.74 4.97 2.93
CA ASP A 77 16.11 4.99 4.35
C ASP A 77 14.97 4.45 5.21
N GLN A 78 13.76 4.90 4.98
CA GLN A 78 12.58 4.50 5.71
C GLN A 78 11.38 4.33 4.79
N ALA A 79 10.50 3.39 5.13
CA ALA A 79 9.30 3.09 4.36
C ALA A 79 8.04 3.23 5.22
N ILE A 80 6.95 3.62 4.57
CA ILE A 80 5.61 3.61 5.12
C ILE A 80 4.83 2.51 4.40
N ILE A 81 4.26 1.60 5.17
CA ILE A 81 3.40 0.54 4.64
C ILE A 81 1.95 0.99 4.75
N VAL A 82 1.25 0.99 3.64
CA VAL A 82 -0.15 1.42 3.58
C VAL A 82 -1.04 0.19 3.56
N SER A 83 -1.36 -0.33 4.72
CA SER A 83 -2.25 -1.48 4.89
C SER A 83 -2.55 -1.73 6.37
N GLY A 84 -3.74 -2.20 6.67
CA GLY A 84 -4.10 -2.70 7.99
C GLY A 84 -4.08 -4.22 8.07
N ASP A 85 -3.63 -4.90 7.02
CA ASP A 85 -3.65 -6.34 6.92
C ASP A 85 -2.54 -6.98 7.77
N GLY A 86 -2.92 -7.92 8.64
CA GLY A 86 -1.99 -8.66 9.49
C GLY A 86 -1.03 -9.56 8.73
N ASP A 87 -1.32 -9.88 7.47
CA ASP A 87 -0.40 -10.64 6.64
C ASP A 87 0.94 -9.91 6.41
N PHE A 88 0.96 -8.60 6.60
CA PHE A 88 2.19 -7.81 6.52
C PHE A 88 2.95 -7.70 7.84
N PHE A 89 2.51 -8.39 8.91
CA PHE A 89 3.20 -8.34 10.19
C PHE A 89 4.69 -8.66 10.05
N CYS A 90 5.03 -9.72 9.32
CA CYS A 90 6.43 -10.11 9.14
C CYS A 90 7.27 -8.99 8.47
N LEU A 91 6.69 -8.27 7.52
CA LEU A 91 7.37 -7.16 6.85
C LEU A 91 7.58 -5.97 7.79
N VAL A 92 6.52 -5.54 8.48
CA VAL A 92 6.64 -4.37 9.36
C VAL A 92 7.56 -4.65 10.55
N ASP A 93 7.53 -5.88 11.08
CA ASP A 93 8.45 -6.29 12.13
C ASP A 93 9.90 -6.31 11.65
N PHE A 94 10.12 -6.85 10.46
CA PHE A 94 11.43 -6.86 9.81
C PHE A 94 11.98 -5.43 9.63
N LEU A 95 11.16 -4.52 9.09
CA LEU A 95 11.57 -3.14 8.86
C LEU A 95 11.79 -2.38 10.17
N ARG A 96 10.93 -2.61 11.17
CA ARG A 96 11.09 -1.99 12.49
C ARG A 96 12.42 -2.36 13.13
N LYS A 97 12.76 -3.64 13.13
CA LYS A 97 14.01 -4.13 13.72
C LYS A 97 15.24 -3.54 13.04
N ARG A 98 15.14 -3.18 11.78
CA ARG A 98 16.22 -2.57 11.01
C ARG A 98 16.16 -1.04 10.98
N ARG A 99 15.24 -0.45 11.74
CA ARG A 99 15.01 1.00 11.80
C ARG A 99 14.68 1.60 10.43
N LYS A 100 14.03 0.80 9.57
CA LYS A 100 13.56 1.23 8.25
C LYS A 100 12.06 1.41 8.17
N LEU A 101 11.34 1.24 9.26
CA LEU A 101 9.91 1.50 9.32
C LEU A 101 9.66 2.92 9.81
N LYS A 102 9.10 3.76 8.94
CA LYS A 102 8.67 5.11 9.30
C LYS A 102 7.24 5.13 9.85
N GLY A 103 6.37 4.34 9.25
CA GLY A 103 4.99 4.31 9.68
C GLY A 103 4.16 3.25 8.98
N ILE A 104 2.95 3.09 9.50
CA ILE A 104 1.92 2.24 8.93
C ILE A 104 0.69 3.12 8.77
N ILE A 105 0.21 3.27 7.54
CA ILE A 105 -1.04 4.00 7.28
C ILE A 105 -2.15 2.97 7.11
N ILE A 106 -3.16 3.05 7.95
CA ILE A 106 -4.29 2.15 7.95
C ILE A 106 -5.47 2.86 7.28
N PRO A 107 -5.83 2.45 6.05
CA PRO A 107 -6.90 3.12 5.31
C PRO A 107 -8.26 2.90 5.92
N ASN A 108 -8.46 1.75 6.57
CA ASN A 108 -9.72 1.39 7.19
C ASN A 108 -9.48 0.80 8.58
N ARG A 109 -9.76 1.59 9.62
CA ARG A 109 -9.56 1.15 11.01
C ARG A 109 -10.38 -0.09 11.40
N TYR A 110 -11.49 -0.37 10.70
CA TYR A 110 -12.30 -1.56 11.00
C TYR A 110 -11.70 -2.84 10.43
N SER A 111 -10.79 -2.72 9.48
CA SER A 111 -10.04 -3.86 8.94
C SER A 111 -8.64 -3.96 9.53
N GLU A 112 -8.35 -3.22 10.59
CA GLU A 112 -7.08 -3.31 11.28
C GLU A 112 -6.93 -4.66 11.95
N SER A 113 -5.82 -5.34 11.67
CA SER A 113 -5.50 -6.61 12.30
C SER A 113 -5.02 -6.41 13.73
N SER A 114 -5.47 -7.29 14.64
CA SER A 114 -4.95 -7.33 16.01
C SER A 114 -3.46 -7.65 16.09
N MET A 115 -2.90 -8.27 15.06
CA MET A 115 -1.46 -8.55 14.98
C MET A 115 -0.61 -7.27 14.95
N LEU A 116 -1.20 -6.14 14.56
CA LEU A 116 -0.51 -4.85 14.51
C LEU A 116 -0.66 -4.04 15.79
N LYS A 117 -1.23 -4.57 16.86
CA LYS A 117 -1.52 -3.84 18.09
C LYS A 117 -0.27 -3.23 18.75
N ASP A 118 0.87 -3.89 18.64
CA ASP A 118 2.12 -3.44 19.26
C ASP A 118 2.85 -2.38 18.43
N PHE A 119 2.30 -1.99 17.30
CA PHE A 119 2.86 -0.97 16.42
C PHE A 119 2.17 0.39 16.57
N GLY A 120 1.51 0.66 17.69
CA GLY A 120 0.71 1.87 17.90
C GLY A 120 1.43 3.18 17.57
N GLU A 121 2.70 3.29 17.94
CA GLU A 121 3.51 4.48 17.67
C GLU A 121 3.76 4.75 16.18
N TYR A 122 3.64 3.71 15.34
CA TYR A 122 3.85 3.81 13.90
C TYR A 122 2.56 4.07 13.13
N LYS A 123 1.39 3.84 13.75
CA LYS A 123 0.11 3.86 13.05
C LYS A 123 -0.40 5.26 12.79
N THR A 124 -0.92 5.46 11.59
CA THR A 124 -1.71 6.62 11.23
C THR A 124 -3.00 6.14 10.58
N PHE A 125 -4.12 6.58 11.12
CA PHE A 125 -5.43 6.26 10.58
C PHE A 125 -5.89 7.40 9.68
N ILE A 126 -6.38 7.07 8.49
CA ILE A 126 -6.94 8.07 7.61
C ILE A 126 -8.35 8.41 8.10
N ASN A 127 -8.62 9.71 8.28
CA ASN A 127 -9.90 10.18 8.72
C ASN A 127 -10.95 10.01 7.61
N ARG A 128 -11.99 9.25 7.89
CA ARG A 128 -12.99 8.84 6.94
C ARG A 128 -14.08 9.82 6.64
N GLU A 129 -14.35 10.71 7.56
CA GLU A 129 -15.42 11.66 7.39
C GLU A 129 -15.14 12.64 6.27
N LYS A 130 -13.85 12.90 6.01
CA LYS A 130 -13.42 13.84 4.97
C LYS A 130 -13.03 13.15 3.66
N GLU A 131 -12.72 11.88 3.72
CA GLU A 131 -12.22 11.14 2.56
C GLU A 131 -12.84 9.76 2.58
N LYS A 132 -13.89 9.56 1.81
CA LYS A 132 -14.38 8.20 1.56
C LYS A 132 -13.33 7.47 0.74
N LEU A 133 -12.30 7.02 1.43
CA LEU A 133 -11.25 6.21 0.86
C LEU A 133 -11.75 4.79 0.78
N GLU A 134 -12.69 4.54 -0.11
CA GLU A 134 -13.04 3.18 -0.42
C GLU A 134 -11.87 2.55 -1.17
N PHE A 135 -10.93 2.00 -0.41
CA PHE A 135 -10.18 0.90 -0.94
C PHE A 135 -11.18 -0.21 -1.19
N LYS A 136 -11.73 -0.22 -2.37
CA LYS A 136 -12.48 -1.38 -2.81
C LYS A 136 -11.55 -2.60 -2.66
N PRO A 137 -12.11 -3.76 -2.28
CA PRO A 137 -11.34 -4.96 -1.97
C PRO A 137 -10.59 -5.57 -3.16
N THR A 138 -10.46 -4.87 -4.25
CA THR A 138 -9.48 -5.20 -5.26
C THR A 138 -8.13 -4.88 -4.66
N LYS A 139 -7.56 -5.82 -4.08
CA LYS A 139 -6.27 -6.05 -3.52
C LYS A 139 -5.21 -5.08 -4.03
N MET A 140 -5.20 -3.90 -3.42
CA MET A 140 -4.17 -2.90 -3.57
C MET A 140 -3.32 -2.88 -2.33
N GLY A 141 -2.03 -2.86 -2.50
CA GLY A 141 -1.10 -2.56 -1.42
C GLY A 141 -0.26 -1.36 -1.79
N GLY A 142 0.27 -0.66 -0.81
CA GLY A 142 1.08 0.51 -1.04
C GLY A 142 2.32 0.55 -0.17
N VAL A 143 3.41 1.04 -0.75
CA VAL A 143 4.65 1.37 -0.05
C VAL A 143 5.06 2.77 -0.45
N ALA A 144 5.33 3.61 0.56
CA ALA A 144 5.81 4.97 0.36
C ALA A 144 7.22 5.10 0.96
N ILE A 145 8.13 5.63 0.20
CA ILE A 145 9.53 5.75 0.61
C ILE A 145 10.11 7.13 0.31
#